data_31122df38dd68eb43de8e091a15b65c4
#
_entry.id   31122df38dd68eb43de8e091a15b65c4
#
_cell.length_a   1.000
_cell.length_b   1.000
_cell.length_c   1.000
_cell.angle_alpha   90.00
_cell.angle_beta   90.00
_cell.angle_gamma   90.00
#
_symmetry.space_group_name_H-M   'P 1'
#
loop_
_entity.id
_entity.type
_entity.pdbx_description
1 polymer ?
#
loop_
_entity_poly.entity_id
_entity_poly.type
_entity_poly.pdbx_seq_one_letter_code
_entity_poly.pdbx_strand_id
1 'polypeptide(L)'
;FVLTIGATANQNGTALFEGVTVLFLAQLFEVDLSLGQQLGVMFICVLGGVGTAGIPAGSLPVVAMILAMYGIPPEGLALVMGVDRFLDMCRTTLNVTGDLAVACCVAAGEDGDLAVDD
;
A
#
# COMPACT_ATOMS: atom_id res chain seq x y z
N PHE A 1 11.12 -17.93 -2.97
CA PHE A 1 11.16 -17.39 -1.62
C PHE A 1 10.79 -15.92 -1.58
N VAL A 2 11.54 -15.04 -2.24
CA VAL A 2 11.32 -13.58 -2.25
C VAL A 2 9.93 -13.20 -2.75
N LEU A 3 9.49 -13.75 -3.87
CA LEU A 3 8.18 -13.43 -4.45
C LEU A 3 7.01 -13.88 -3.57
N THR A 4 7.16 -15.00 -2.88
CA THR A 4 6.12 -15.51 -1.98
C THR A 4 5.95 -14.63 -0.74
N ILE A 5 7.05 -14.16 -0.17
CA ILE A 5 7.02 -13.24 0.98
C ILE A 5 6.62 -11.84 0.52
N GLY A 6 7.16 -11.38 -0.60
CA GLY A 6 6.90 -10.07 -1.17
C GLY A 6 5.42 -9.82 -1.48
N ALA A 7 4.71 -10.83 -1.96
CA ALA A 7 3.28 -10.74 -2.27
C ALA A 7 2.41 -10.29 -1.08
N THR A 8 2.89 -10.44 0.15
CA THR A 8 2.21 -10.00 1.37
C THR A 8 2.96 -8.91 2.13
N ALA A 9 4.30 -8.95 2.13
CA ALA A 9 5.13 -8.07 2.96
C ALA A 9 5.61 -6.81 2.23
N ASN A 10 5.73 -6.85 0.90
CA ASN A 10 6.21 -5.73 0.09
C ASN A 10 5.09 -5.10 -0.72
N GLN A 11 4.15 -4.47 -0.04
CA GLN A 11 3.04 -3.75 -0.67
C GLN A 11 3.24 -2.23 -0.60
N ASN A 12 4.34 -1.76 -1.16
CA ASN A 12 4.73 -0.34 -1.17
C ASN A 12 3.71 0.54 -1.91
N GLY A 13 3.14 0.05 -3.03
CA GLY A 13 2.09 0.75 -3.75
C GLY A 13 0.79 0.85 -2.94
N THR A 14 0.48 -0.15 -2.12
CA THR A 14 -0.66 -0.13 -1.21
C THR A 14 -0.49 0.93 -0.13
N ALA A 15 0.66 0.97 0.53
CA ALA A 15 0.96 1.98 1.55
C ALA A 15 0.90 3.41 0.98
N LEU A 16 1.43 3.62 -0.24
CA LEU A 16 1.37 4.90 -0.93
C LEU A 16 -0.10 5.30 -1.23
N PHE A 17 -0.89 4.37 -1.76
CA PHE A 17 -2.30 4.61 -2.06
C PHE A 17 -3.09 4.98 -0.81
N GLU A 18 -2.93 4.26 0.28
CA GLU A 18 -3.60 4.53 1.55
C GLU A 18 -3.26 5.93 2.07
N GLY A 19 -1.97 6.29 2.10
CA GLY A 19 -1.53 7.59 2.57
C GLY A 19 -2.06 8.75 1.72
N VAL A 20 -1.96 8.66 0.40
CA VAL A 20 -2.47 9.68 -0.52
C VAL A 20 -3.99 9.81 -0.40
N THR A 21 -4.70 8.69 -0.32
CA THR A 21 -6.17 8.68 -0.18
C THR A 21 -6.63 9.35 1.11
N VAL A 22 -6.01 9.03 2.23
CA VAL A 22 -6.36 9.64 3.53
C VAL A 22 -6.10 11.15 3.51
N LEU A 23 -4.94 11.58 3.01
CA LEU A 23 -4.60 13.01 2.94
C LEU A 23 -5.51 13.76 1.96
N PHE A 24 -5.85 13.15 0.83
CA PHE A 24 -6.80 13.72 -0.12
C PHE A 24 -8.18 13.91 0.52
N LEU A 25 -8.70 12.89 1.20
CA LEU A 25 -10.00 12.97 1.85
C LEU A 25 -10.00 13.97 3.03
N ALA A 26 -8.90 14.04 3.80
CA ALA A 26 -8.76 15.06 4.83
C ALA A 26 -8.87 16.47 4.24
N GLN A 27 -8.18 16.75 3.14
CA GLN A 27 -8.26 18.03 2.45
C GLN A 27 -9.64 18.29 1.85
N LEU A 28 -10.27 17.27 1.28
CA LEU A 28 -11.61 17.39 0.68
C LEU A 28 -12.67 17.77 1.71
N PHE A 29 -12.57 17.23 2.92
CA PHE A 29 -13.49 17.49 4.02
C PHE A 29 -13.02 18.61 4.97
N GLU A 30 -11.98 19.35 4.56
CA GLU A 30 -11.42 20.47 5.35
C GLU A 30 -11.02 20.06 6.78
N VAL A 31 -10.54 18.82 6.93
CA VAL A 31 -9.99 18.33 8.20
C VAL A 31 -8.50 18.62 8.23
N ASP A 32 -8.10 19.59 9.05
CA ASP A 32 -6.70 19.95 9.21
C ASP A 32 -5.94 18.91 10.02
N LEU A 33 -5.02 18.22 9.36
CA LEU A 33 -4.09 17.30 10.01
C LEU A 33 -2.77 18.01 10.32
N SER A 34 -2.39 18.04 11.59
CA SER A 34 -1.08 18.52 12.00
C SER A 34 0.03 17.63 11.42
N LEU A 35 1.25 18.15 11.31
CA LEU A 35 2.38 17.38 10.79
C LEU A 35 2.58 16.06 11.54
N GLY A 36 2.41 16.05 12.86
CA GLY A 36 2.49 14.84 13.67
C GLY A 36 1.42 13.81 13.32
N GLN A 37 0.20 14.25 13.03
CA GLN A 37 -0.88 13.37 12.58
C GLN A 37 -0.62 12.81 11.17
N GLN A 38 -0.08 13.62 10.25
CA GLN A 38 0.31 13.16 8.92
C GLN A 38 1.40 12.09 8.98
N LEU A 39 2.41 12.28 9.84
CA LEU A 39 3.44 11.26 10.09
C LEU A 39 2.83 9.99 10.71
N GLY A 40 1.86 10.14 11.61
CA GLY A 40 1.11 9.02 12.18
C GLY A 40 0.33 8.24 11.09
N VAL A 41 -0.36 8.93 10.21
CA VAL A 41 -1.04 8.33 9.04
C VAL A 41 -0.03 7.55 8.19
N MET A 42 1.10 8.17 7.85
CA MET A 42 2.14 7.53 7.05
C MET A 42 2.64 6.22 7.71
N PHE A 43 2.89 6.26 9.01
CA PHE A 43 3.35 5.07 9.74
C PHE A 43 2.29 3.94 9.75
N ILE A 44 1.03 4.29 9.97
CA ILE A 44 -0.08 3.32 9.92
C ILE A 44 -0.24 2.73 8.52
N CYS A 45 -0.10 3.54 7.46
CA CYS A 45 -0.17 3.06 6.07
C CYS A 45 0.96 2.09 5.73
N VAL A 46 2.18 2.33 6.23
CA VAL A 46 3.31 1.40 6.04
C VAL A 46 3.01 0.08 6.73
N LEU A 47 2.53 0.11 7.97
CA LEU A 47 2.14 -1.11 8.69
C LEU A 47 0.92 -1.80 8.03
N GLY A 48 -0.05 -1.03 7.57
CA GLY A 48 -1.21 -1.52 6.83
C GLY A 48 -0.81 -2.22 5.55
N GLY A 49 0.13 -1.64 4.80
CA GLY A 49 0.66 -2.23 3.58
C GLY A 49 1.32 -3.60 3.81
N VAL A 50 2.01 -3.80 4.94
CA VAL A 50 2.60 -5.10 5.30
C VAL A 50 1.53 -6.13 5.69
N GLY A 51 0.41 -5.69 6.26
CA GLY A 51 -0.67 -6.56 6.74
C GLY A 51 -1.80 -6.80 5.74
N THR A 52 -1.85 -6.02 4.66
CA THR A 52 -2.94 -6.10 3.67
C THR A 52 -2.72 -7.30 2.74
N ALA A 53 -3.75 -8.10 2.58
CA ALA A 53 -3.73 -9.20 1.61
C ALA A 53 -3.73 -8.64 0.17
N GLY A 54 -3.02 -9.32 -0.74
CA GLY A 54 -2.97 -9.00 -2.17
C GLY A 54 -4.27 -9.34 -2.91
N ILE A 55 -5.40 -8.84 -2.42
CA ILE A 55 -6.73 -9.02 -2.99
C ILE A 55 -7.32 -7.68 -3.45
N PRO A 56 -8.20 -7.66 -4.45
CA PRO A 56 -8.87 -6.44 -4.89
C PRO A 56 -9.55 -5.72 -3.72
N ALA A 57 -9.43 -4.41 -3.65
CA ALA A 57 -9.98 -3.57 -2.58
C ALA A 57 -9.49 -3.88 -1.15
N GLY A 58 -8.44 -4.66 -0.99
CA GLY A 58 -7.91 -5.08 0.33
C GLY A 58 -7.46 -3.92 1.23
N SER A 59 -7.10 -2.77 0.66
CA SER A 59 -6.71 -1.56 1.39
C SER A 59 -7.87 -0.71 1.91
N LEU A 60 -9.09 -0.89 1.39
CA LEU A 60 -10.24 -0.04 1.78
C LEU A 60 -10.59 -0.14 3.27
N PRO A 61 -10.56 -1.31 3.93
CA PRO A 61 -10.77 -1.40 5.37
C PRO A 61 -9.73 -0.63 6.19
N VAL A 62 -8.46 -0.64 5.76
CA VAL A 62 -7.38 0.11 6.43
C VAL A 62 -7.62 1.61 6.29
N VAL A 63 -7.94 2.08 5.09
CA VAL A 63 -8.30 3.48 4.86
C VAL A 63 -9.50 3.88 5.72
N ALA A 64 -10.58 3.08 5.74
CA ALA A 64 -11.75 3.33 6.57
C ALA A 64 -11.41 3.46 8.07
N MET A 65 -10.54 2.60 8.56
CA MET A 65 -10.06 2.65 9.95
C MET A 65 -9.31 3.96 10.23
N ILE A 66 -8.40 4.36 9.33
CA ILE A 66 -7.63 5.60 9.50
C ILE A 66 -8.55 6.83 9.46
N LEU A 67 -9.52 6.87 8.53
CA LEU A 67 -10.50 7.95 8.47
C LEU A 67 -11.28 8.09 9.79
N ALA A 68 -11.72 6.96 10.35
CA ALA A 68 -12.42 6.95 11.63
C ALA A 68 -11.54 7.44 12.79
N MET A 69 -10.25 7.10 12.80
CA MET A 69 -9.30 7.55 13.84
C MET A 69 -9.10 9.06 13.84
N TYR A 70 -9.12 9.69 12.66
CA TYR A 70 -8.88 11.13 12.52
C TYR A 70 -10.17 11.95 12.33
N GLY A 71 -11.34 11.33 12.47
CA GLY A 71 -12.64 12.00 12.36
C GLY A 71 -12.96 12.50 10.95
N ILE A 72 -12.36 11.88 9.92
CA ILE A 72 -12.66 12.21 8.52
C ILE A 72 -13.91 11.43 8.09
N PRO A 73 -14.89 12.08 7.44
CA PRO A 73 -16.13 11.43 7.03
C PRO A 73 -15.87 10.21 6.11
N PRO A 74 -16.38 9.02 6.46
CA PRO A 74 -16.16 7.80 5.66
C PRO A 74 -16.90 7.82 4.32
N GLU A 75 -17.86 8.74 4.13
CA GLU A 75 -18.60 8.92 2.87
C GLU A 75 -17.65 9.25 1.71
N GLY A 76 -16.48 9.82 1.98
CA GLY A 76 -15.44 10.09 1.01
C GLY A 76 -14.90 8.81 0.33
N LEU A 77 -14.98 7.67 0.99
CA LEU A 77 -14.60 6.40 0.38
C LEU A 77 -15.41 6.07 -0.88
N ALA A 78 -16.66 6.51 -0.96
CA ALA A 78 -17.49 6.29 -2.15
C ALA A 78 -16.89 6.95 -3.41
N LEU A 79 -16.27 8.13 -3.26
CA LEU A 79 -15.56 8.81 -4.35
C LEU A 79 -14.36 8.00 -4.82
N VAL A 80 -13.58 7.50 -3.88
CA VAL A 80 -12.38 6.70 -4.16
C VAL A 80 -12.77 5.37 -4.81
N MET A 81 -13.83 4.72 -4.34
CA MET A 81 -14.33 3.47 -4.92
C MET A 81 -14.72 3.62 -6.39
N GLY A 82 -15.18 4.80 -6.82
CA GLY A 82 -15.49 5.06 -8.22
C GLY A 82 -14.31 4.92 -9.17
N VAL A 83 -13.09 5.15 -8.69
CA VAL A 83 -11.85 5.07 -9.48
C VAL A 83 -10.89 3.98 -8.97
N ASP A 84 -11.30 3.26 -7.92
CA ASP A 84 -10.44 2.27 -7.24
C ASP A 84 -9.91 1.20 -8.20
N ARG A 85 -10.70 0.78 -9.17
CA ARG A 85 -10.28 -0.24 -10.14
C ARG A 85 -9.04 0.17 -10.94
N PHE A 86 -8.97 1.43 -11.36
CA PHE A 86 -7.81 1.98 -12.04
C PHE A 86 -6.62 2.14 -11.08
N LEU A 87 -6.90 2.67 -9.90
CA LEU A 87 -5.88 2.86 -8.87
C LEU A 87 -5.32 1.52 -8.35
N ASP A 88 -6.15 0.47 -8.31
CA ASP A 88 -5.73 -0.88 -7.95
C ASP A 88 -4.71 -1.45 -8.95
N MET A 89 -4.91 -1.22 -10.24
CA MET A 89 -3.93 -1.61 -11.26
C MET A 89 -2.60 -0.87 -11.09
N CYS A 90 -2.63 0.43 -10.81
CA CYS A 90 -1.41 1.21 -10.53
C CYS A 90 -0.69 0.71 -9.29
N ARG A 91 -1.43 0.45 -8.22
CA ARG A 91 -0.95 -0.08 -6.94
C ARG A 91 -0.29 -1.44 -7.12
N THR A 92 -0.95 -2.35 -7.84
CA THR A 92 -0.44 -3.69 -8.14
C THR A 92 0.85 -3.63 -8.96
N THR A 93 0.92 -2.73 -9.93
CA THR A 93 2.15 -2.52 -10.74
C THR A 93 3.32 -2.13 -9.86
N LEU A 94 3.14 -1.21 -8.92
CA LEU A 94 4.18 -0.80 -7.99
C LEU A 94 4.60 -1.95 -7.05
N ASN A 95 3.63 -2.70 -6.52
CA ASN A 95 3.91 -3.84 -5.65
C ASN A 95 4.76 -4.89 -6.37
N VAL A 96 4.33 -5.32 -7.55
CA VAL A 96 5.05 -6.33 -8.35
C VAL A 96 6.43 -5.85 -8.78
N THR A 97 6.56 -4.58 -9.17
CA THR A 97 7.86 -4.00 -9.54
C THR A 97 8.81 -4.00 -8.35
N GLY A 98 8.32 -3.69 -7.15
CA GLY A 98 9.09 -3.75 -5.92
C GLY A 98 9.57 -5.18 -5.61
N ASP A 99 8.69 -6.15 -5.73
CA ASP A 99 9.01 -7.57 -5.53
C ASP A 99 10.10 -8.05 -6.49
N LEU A 100 9.98 -7.70 -7.77
CA LEU A 100 10.99 -8.06 -8.77
C LEU A 100 12.33 -7.39 -8.49
N ALA A 101 12.34 -6.12 -8.09
CA ALA A 101 13.57 -5.42 -7.75
C ALA A 101 14.29 -6.08 -6.56
N VAL A 102 13.54 -6.44 -5.50
CA VAL A 102 14.10 -7.16 -4.34
C VAL A 102 14.61 -8.54 -4.76
N ALA A 103 13.85 -9.27 -5.58
CA ALA A 103 14.28 -10.58 -6.08
C ALA A 103 15.60 -10.50 -6.87
N CYS A 104 15.75 -9.49 -7.73
CA CYS A 104 16.99 -9.25 -8.47
C CYS A 104 18.15 -8.92 -7.53
N CYS A 105 17.93 -8.10 -6.50
CA CYS A 105 18.96 -7.75 -5.53
C CYS A 105 19.42 -8.96 -4.71
N VAL A 106 18.48 -9.81 -4.29
CA VAL A 106 18.80 -11.04 -3.54
C VAL A 106 19.57 -12.01 -4.43
N ALA A 107 19.10 -12.26 -5.65
CA ALA A 107 19.76 -13.13 -6.59
C ALA A 107 21.19 -12.68 -6.96
N ALA A 108 21.42 -11.37 -7.05
CA ALA A 108 22.75 -10.81 -7.29
C ALA A 108 23.70 -10.93 -6.09
N GLY A 109 23.14 -11.11 -4.88
CA GLY A 109 23.92 -11.30 -3.65
C GLY A 109 24.22 -12.77 -3.31
N GLU A 110 23.50 -13.69 -3.96
CA GLU A 110 23.78 -15.12 -3.86
C GLU A 110 24.84 -15.47 -4.91
N ASP A 111 26.05 -15.85 -4.49
CA ASP A 111 27.10 -16.35 -5.38
C ASP A 111 26.53 -17.57 -6.14
N GLY A 112 26.29 -17.38 -7.43
CA GLY A 112 25.42 -18.22 -8.19
C GLY A 112 25.90 -19.66 -8.32
N ASP A 113 25.20 -20.56 -7.70
CA ASP A 113 24.97 -21.90 -8.18
C ASP A 113 23.45 -22.02 -8.47
N LEU A 114 23.00 -21.28 -9.48
CA LEU A 114 21.80 -21.69 -10.18
C LEU A 114 22.15 -22.94 -10.98
N ALA A 115 22.28 -24.08 -10.29
CA ALA A 115 22.20 -25.38 -10.92
C ALA A 115 20.80 -25.47 -11.52
N VAL A 116 20.71 -25.16 -12.80
CA VAL A 116 19.57 -25.56 -13.61
C VAL A 116 19.77 -27.07 -13.74
N ASP A 117 19.14 -27.83 -12.86
CA ASP A 117 19.00 -29.26 -13.05
C ASP A 117 18.21 -29.47 -14.35
N ASP A 118 18.92 -30.05 -15.36
CA ASP A 118 18.38 -30.49 -16.64
C ASP A 118 17.33 -31.60 -16.48
#